data_855b3cad8a4eae0cb41f66c7b1c54017
#
_entry.id   855b3cad8a4eae0cb41f66c7b1c54017
#
_cell.length_a   1.000
_cell.length_b   1.000
_cell.length_c   1.000
_cell.angle_alpha   90.00
_cell.angle_beta   90.00
_cell.angle_gamma   90.00
#
_symmetry.space_group_name_H-M   'P 1'
#
loop_
_entity.id
_entity.type
_entity.pdbx_description
1 polymer ?
#
loop_
_entity_poly.entity_id
_entity_poly.type
_entity_poly.pdbx_seq_one_letter_code
_entity_poly.pdbx_strand_id
1 'polypeptide(L)'
;MMEDTAGRIMVRAAMRAPYLERDEEHRLALLWKEDNDQNALHSITVAHMRLVISMASKFRHYGLPLGDLVQEGHVGLLEAAARFEPEREVRFSTYATWWIRASMQDYILRNWSIVRGGTSSAQKALFFNLRRLRARLANGAEPLSNATLYREVSEALGVSEADVAMMDSRLSAPDSSLNMPVADDAGSTERMDFLVSDDPLPDEIVGDKIDVARRSLWLREALRALNARELRIIEERRLNDEGATLEALGETLGISKERVRQIEARAMEKLKVALVKQNPEFMATAA
;
A
#
# COMPACT_ATOMS: atom_id res chain seq x y z
N MET A 1 8.86 18.79 -26.59
CA MET A 1 9.49 20.02 -27.15
C MET A 1 8.84 21.34 -26.64
N MET A 2 7.49 21.42 -26.50
CA MET A 2 6.82 22.64 -25.96
C MET A 2 7.02 22.84 -24.44
N GLU A 3 7.02 21.75 -23.64
CA GLU A 3 7.25 21.80 -22.18
C GLU A 3 8.61 22.38 -21.79
N ASP A 4 9.65 22.08 -22.56
CA ASP A 4 11.00 22.58 -22.32
C ASP A 4 11.12 24.09 -22.55
N THR A 5 10.25 24.67 -23.38
CA THR A 5 10.22 26.10 -23.66
C THR A 5 9.55 26.92 -22.54
N ALA A 6 8.40 26.42 -22.01
CA ALA A 6 7.70 27.07 -20.91
C ALA A 6 8.54 27.03 -19.61
N GLY A 7 9.17 25.92 -19.32
CA GLY A 7 10.08 25.78 -18.19
C GLY A 7 11.26 26.75 -18.26
N ARG A 8 11.86 26.90 -19.44
CA ARG A 8 12.97 27.85 -19.64
C ARG A 8 12.54 29.32 -19.49
N ILE A 9 11.32 29.70 -19.94
CA ILE A 9 10.78 31.02 -19.75
C ILE A 9 10.59 31.31 -18.27
N MET A 10 9.99 30.40 -17.53
CA MET A 10 9.75 30.52 -16.08
C MET A 10 11.08 30.65 -15.30
N VAL A 11 12.07 29.82 -15.59
CA VAL A 11 13.39 29.90 -14.96
C VAL A 11 14.04 31.26 -15.25
N ARG A 12 13.96 31.74 -16.51
CA ARG A 12 14.53 33.03 -16.89
C ARG A 12 13.81 34.19 -16.19
N ALA A 13 12.49 34.13 -16.05
CA ALA A 13 11.72 35.15 -15.32
C ALA A 13 12.09 35.18 -13.84
N ALA A 14 12.18 33.99 -13.20
CA ALA A 14 12.59 33.88 -11.80
C ALA A 14 14.01 34.40 -11.54
N MET A 15 14.95 34.15 -12.47
CA MET A 15 16.33 34.67 -12.35
C MET A 15 16.45 36.18 -12.55
N ARG A 16 15.48 36.82 -13.21
CA ARG A 16 15.42 38.30 -13.39
C ARG A 16 14.73 39.02 -12.23
N ALA A 17 13.97 38.28 -11.39
CA ALA A 17 13.27 38.88 -10.25
C ALA A 17 14.25 39.59 -9.31
N PRO A 18 13.93 40.77 -8.76
CA PRO A 18 14.79 41.46 -7.81
C PRO A 18 14.95 40.65 -6.52
N TYR A 19 16.08 40.88 -5.86
CA TYR A 19 16.27 40.41 -4.48
C TYR A 19 15.58 41.37 -3.54
N LEU A 20 14.90 40.86 -2.52
CA LEU A 20 14.32 41.66 -1.46
C LEU A 20 15.34 41.84 -0.31
N GLU A 21 15.57 43.10 0.04
CA GLU A 21 16.26 43.47 1.27
C GLU A 21 15.39 43.11 2.50
N ARG A 22 16.00 43.02 3.67
CA ARG A 22 15.30 42.59 4.90
C ARG A 22 14.10 43.50 5.23
N ASP A 23 14.30 44.79 5.15
CA ASP A 23 13.27 45.78 5.49
C ASP A 23 12.09 45.76 4.49
N GLU A 24 12.38 45.61 3.21
CA GLU A 24 11.37 45.47 2.18
C GLU A 24 10.59 44.17 2.28
N GLU A 25 11.29 43.04 2.56
CA GLU A 25 10.68 41.75 2.82
C GLU A 25 9.71 41.83 4.03
N HIS A 26 10.16 42.47 5.10
CA HIS A 26 9.35 42.67 6.30
C HIS A 26 8.11 43.56 6.01
N ARG A 27 8.29 44.67 5.30
CA ARG A 27 7.20 45.57 4.91
C ARG A 27 6.14 44.87 4.07
N LEU A 28 6.56 44.12 3.04
CA LEU A 28 5.66 43.37 2.19
C LEU A 28 4.94 42.27 2.96
N ALA A 29 5.64 41.60 3.88
CA ALA A 29 5.03 40.56 4.71
C ALA A 29 3.97 41.12 5.66
N LEU A 30 4.17 42.31 6.22
CA LEU A 30 3.17 43.00 7.03
C LEU A 30 1.94 43.39 6.19
N LEU A 31 2.13 43.98 5.01
CA LEU A 31 1.03 44.35 4.10
C LEU A 31 0.19 43.12 3.71
N TRP A 32 0.86 41.97 3.45
CA TRP A 32 0.14 40.74 3.20
C TRP A 32 -0.64 40.25 4.43
N LYS A 33 -0.04 40.30 5.62
CA LYS A 33 -0.64 39.77 6.84
C LYS A 33 -1.80 40.62 7.38
N GLU A 34 -1.66 41.95 7.32
CA GLU A 34 -2.64 42.90 7.86
C GLU A 34 -3.73 43.27 6.87
N ASP A 35 -3.33 43.55 5.64
CA ASP A 35 -4.22 44.09 4.61
C ASP A 35 -4.66 43.06 3.55
N ASN A 36 -4.13 41.83 3.59
CA ASN A 36 -4.29 40.80 2.55
C ASN A 36 -3.94 41.32 1.13
N ASP A 37 -2.90 42.22 1.04
CA ASP A 37 -2.49 42.78 -0.24
C ASP A 37 -1.87 41.71 -1.15
N GLN A 38 -2.62 41.37 -2.21
CA GLN A 38 -2.21 40.38 -3.22
C GLN A 38 -0.95 40.80 -3.99
N ASN A 39 -0.69 42.11 -4.15
CA ASN A 39 0.51 42.60 -4.83
C ASN A 39 1.75 42.38 -3.94
N ALA A 40 1.59 42.57 -2.63
CA ALA A 40 2.66 42.28 -1.66
C ALA A 40 2.99 40.78 -1.66
N LEU A 41 1.98 39.87 -1.59
CA LEU A 41 2.15 38.44 -1.73
C LEU A 41 2.84 38.06 -3.05
N HIS A 42 2.38 38.62 -4.16
CA HIS A 42 2.97 38.36 -5.49
C HIS A 42 4.46 38.77 -5.52
N SER A 43 4.79 39.93 -4.97
CA SER A 43 6.16 40.43 -4.93
C SER A 43 7.09 39.54 -4.12
N ILE A 44 6.66 39.08 -2.91
CA ILE A 44 7.38 38.12 -2.10
C ILE A 44 7.58 36.80 -2.84
N THR A 45 6.51 36.29 -3.45
CA THR A 45 6.52 35.00 -4.13
C THR A 45 7.47 35.00 -5.32
N VAL A 46 7.39 36.03 -6.19
CA VAL A 46 8.23 36.16 -7.37
C VAL A 46 9.72 36.29 -7.00
N ALA A 47 10.03 37.08 -5.98
CA ALA A 47 11.41 37.22 -5.50
C ALA A 47 12.04 35.90 -5.02
N HIS A 48 11.20 35.00 -4.48
CA HIS A 48 11.67 33.71 -3.91
C HIS A 48 11.52 32.52 -4.87
N MET A 49 11.01 32.68 -6.09
CA MET A 49 10.88 31.60 -7.08
C MET A 49 12.21 30.93 -7.43
N ARG A 50 13.33 31.67 -7.42
CA ARG A 50 14.67 31.06 -7.66
C ARG A 50 15.06 30.06 -6.58
N LEU A 51 14.58 30.26 -5.33
CA LEU A 51 14.79 29.30 -4.23
C LEU A 51 14.03 28.00 -4.52
N VAL A 52 12.78 28.11 -4.98
CA VAL A 52 11.95 26.96 -5.39
C VAL A 52 12.63 26.17 -6.50
N ILE A 53 13.10 26.83 -7.56
CA ILE A 53 13.79 26.18 -8.69
C ILE A 53 15.09 25.49 -8.25
N SER A 54 15.87 26.14 -7.39
CA SER A 54 17.09 25.56 -6.83
C SER A 54 16.81 24.29 -6.02
N MET A 55 15.71 24.29 -5.23
CA MET A 55 15.31 23.13 -4.46
C MET A 55 14.75 22.02 -5.35
N ALA A 56 13.90 22.32 -6.32
CA ALA A 56 13.37 21.36 -7.27
C ALA A 56 14.49 20.64 -8.04
N SER A 57 15.54 21.35 -8.41
CA SER A 57 16.72 20.77 -9.08
C SER A 57 17.43 19.70 -8.24
N LYS A 58 17.39 19.80 -6.91
CA LYS A 58 17.95 18.78 -6.00
C LYS A 58 17.15 17.49 -5.99
N PHE A 59 15.86 17.55 -6.33
CA PHE A 59 14.95 16.39 -6.36
C PHE A 59 14.77 15.78 -7.77
N ARG A 60 15.46 16.30 -8.81
CA ARG A 60 15.32 15.81 -10.20
C ARG A 60 15.60 14.32 -10.38
N HIS A 61 16.40 13.73 -9.49
CA HIS A 61 16.81 12.31 -9.56
C HIS A 61 15.71 11.32 -9.17
N TYR A 62 14.55 11.81 -8.73
CA TYR A 62 13.38 10.96 -8.46
C TYR A 62 12.56 10.61 -9.71
N GLY A 63 12.93 11.10 -10.90
CA GLY A 63 12.30 10.75 -12.17
C GLY A 63 10.99 11.50 -12.49
N LEU A 64 10.63 12.48 -11.65
CA LEU A 64 9.43 13.31 -11.87
C LEU A 64 9.76 14.55 -12.71
N PRO A 65 8.78 15.09 -13.48
CA PRO A 65 8.97 16.30 -14.26
C PRO A 65 9.39 17.48 -13.39
N LEU A 66 10.46 18.19 -13.79
CA LEU A 66 10.96 19.32 -13.03
C LEU A 66 9.90 20.45 -12.91
N GLY A 67 9.09 20.63 -13.96
CA GLY A 67 7.99 21.60 -13.94
C GLY A 67 7.01 21.35 -12.81
N ASP A 68 6.61 20.11 -12.60
CA ASP A 68 5.67 19.72 -11.54
C ASP A 68 6.28 19.95 -10.16
N LEU A 69 7.56 19.57 -9.98
CA LEU A 69 8.27 19.84 -8.73
C LEU A 69 8.37 21.32 -8.40
N VAL A 70 8.54 22.18 -9.42
CA VAL A 70 8.56 23.63 -9.23
C VAL A 70 7.17 24.15 -8.86
N GLN A 71 6.09 23.66 -9.50
CA GLN A 71 4.74 24.06 -9.13
C GLN A 71 4.36 23.64 -7.71
N GLU A 72 4.67 22.43 -7.33
CA GLU A 72 4.45 21.97 -5.94
C GLU A 72 5.28 22.74 -4.92
N GLY A 73 6.52 23.05 -5.27
CA GLY A 73 7.35 23.94 -4.45
C GLY A 73 6.80 25.36 -4.34
N HIS A 74 6.14 25.86 -5.41
CA HIS A 74 5.44 27.14 -5.38
C HIS A 74 4.22 27.10 -4.46
N VAL A 75 3.45 26.00 -4.46
CA VAL A 75 2.38 25.79 -3.46
C VAL A 75 2.95 25.87 -2.05
N GLY A 76 4.06 25.18 -1.77
CA GLY A 76 4.75 25.27 -0.48
C GLY A 76 5.23 26.68 -0.14
N LEU A 77 5.66 27.46 -1.12
CA LEU A 77 6.05 28.87 -0.93
C LEU A 77 4.85 29.74 -0.53
N LEU A 78 3.68 29.53 -1.15
CA LEU A 78 2.43 30.22 -0.81
C LEU A 78 1.94 29.86 0.59
N GLU A 79 2.01 28.59 0.96
CA GLU A 79 1.72 28.12 2.33
C GLU A 79 2.65 28.77 3.36
N ALA A 80 3.92 28.91 3.03
CA ALA A 80 4.87 29.63 3.87
C ALA A 80 4.48 31.09 4.03
N ALA A 81 4.11 31.79 2.95
CA ALA A 81 3.71 33.19 3.01
C ALA A 81 2.42 33.40 3.83
N ALA A 82 1.47 32.48 3.74
CA ALA A 82 0.23 32.53 4.52
C ALA A 82 0.44 32.37 6.04
N ARG A 83 1.52 31.70 6.44
CA ARG A 83 1.80 31.38 7.85
C ARG A 83 3.02 32.10 8.42
N PHE A 84 3.65 32.95 7.64
CA PHE A 84 4.83 33.67 8.07
C PHE A 84 4.47 34.75 9.11
N GLU A 85 5.28 34.81 10.15
CA GLU A 85 5.17 35.85 11.20
C GLU A 85 6.34 36.81 11.04
N PRO A 86 6.10 38.03 10.49
CA PRO A 86 7.17 38.99 10.22
C PRO A 86 7.89 39.47 11.49
N GLU A 87 7.22 39.42 12.64
CA GLU A 87 7.76 39.85 13.92
C GLU A 87 8.89 38.95 14.45
N ARG A 88 8.99 37.74 13.92
CA ARG A 88 10.12 36.85 14.25
C ARG A 88 11.37 37.31 13.51
N GLU A 89 12.50 37.33 14.20
CA GLU A 89 13.81 37.72 13.64
C GLU A 89 14.38 36.72 12.61
N VAL A 90 13.55 36.06 11.83
CA VAL A 90 13.95 35.03 10.84
C VAL A 90 13.60 35.53 9.45
N ARG A 91 14.52 35.36 8.48
CA ARG A 91 14.27 35.64 7.06
C ARG A 91 13.19 34.73 6.51
N PHE A 92 12.29 35.30 5.66
CA PHE A 92 11.26 34.54 4.99
C PHE A 92 11.82 33.36 4.18
N SER A 93 12.95 33.54 3.48
CA SER A 93 13.61 32.48 2.72
C SER A 93 13.97 31.26 3.58
N THR A 94 14.41 31.47 4.84
CA THR A 94 14.73 30.40 5.78
C THR A 94 13.48 29.63 6.19
N TYR A 95 12.41 30.34 6.51
CA TYR A 95 11.13 29.75 6.85
C TYR A 95 10.49 29.02 5.67
N ALA A 96 10.45 29.64 4.49
CA ALA A 96 9.89 29.08 3.28
C ALA A 96 10.61 27.81 2.81
N THR A 97 11.92 27.68 3.06
CA THR A 97 12.70 26.48 2.73
C THR A 97 12.08 25.20 3.29
N TRP A 98 11.54 25.24 4.50
CA TRP A 98 10.90 24.09 5.13
C TRP A 98 9.59 23.69 4.45
N TRP A 99 8.76 24.67 4.12
CA TRP A 99 7.49 24.47 3.45
C TRP A 99 7.66 23.98 2.02
N ILE A 100 8.56 24.62 1.26
CA ILE A 100 8.90 24.21 -0.11
C ILE A 100 9.39 22.75 -0.12
N ARG A 101 10.29 22.41 0.79
CA ARG A 101 10.80 21.04 0.91
C ARG A 101 9.70 20.05 1.26
N ALA A 102 8.87 20.37 2.23
CA ALA A 102 7.78 19.49 2.67
C ALA A 102 6.79 19.21 1.55
N SER A 103 6.37 20.27 0.82
CA SER A 103 5.46 20.13 -0.32
C SER A 103 6.05 19.28 -1.43
N MET A 104 7.30 19.52 -1.84
CA MET A 104 7.98 18.72 -2.87
C MET A 104 8.14 17.26 -2.42
N GLN A 105 8.52 17.02 -1.17
CA GLN A 105 8.67 15.65 -0.65
C GLN A 105 7.34 14.90 -0.60
N ASP A 106 6.26 15.57 -0.24
CA ASP A 106 4.94 14.97 -0.23
C ASP A 106 4.44 14.63 -1.64
N TYR A 107 4.70 15.52 -2.60
CA TYR A 107 4.43 15.28 -4.01
C TYR A 107 5.21 14.07 -4.55
N ILE A 108 6.51 13.99 -4.27
CA ILE A 108 7.36 12.87 -4.69
C ILE A 108 6.81 11.55 -4.15
N LEU A 109 6.49 11.48 -2.85
CA LEU A 109 5.96 10.27 -2.23
C LEU A 109 4.64 9.79 -2.85
N ARG A 110 3.81 10.73 -3.31
CA ARG A 110 2.53 10.41 -3.95
C ARG A 110 2.64 9.97 -5.40
N ASN A 111 3.65 10.45 -6.11
CA ASN A 111 3.73 10.33 -7.57
C ASN A 111 4.96 9.56 -8.08
N TRP A 112 5.86 9.12 -7.19
CA TRP A 112 7.08 8.39 -7.58
C TRP A 112 6.77 7.01 -8.19
N SER A 113 5.72 6.33 -7.75
CA SER A 113 5.29 5.01 -8.22
C SER A 113 3.77 4.95 -8.33
N ILE A 114 3.26 4.09 -9.21
CA ILE A 114 1.83 3.80 -9.37
C ILE A 114 1.25 3.28 -8.05
N VAL A 115 1.99 2.41 -7.37
CA VAL A 115 1.63 1.92 -6.03
C VAL A 115 2.13 2.91 -5.00
N ARG A 116 1.20 3.64 -4.39
CA ARG A 116 1.54 4.64 -3.36
C ARG A 116 2.30 4.00 -2.20
N GLY A 117 3.42 4.61 -1.86
CA GLY A 117 4.13 4.30 -0.62
C GLY A 117 3.30 4.72 0.59
N GLY A 118 3.62 4.16 1.76
CA GLY A 118 2.98 4.59 3.01
C GLY A 118 3.35 6.03 3.39
N THR A 119 2.47 6.66 4.15
CA THR A 119 2.58 8.07 4.56
C THR A 119 3.17 8.25 5.97
N SER A 120 3.55 7.16 6.65
CA SER A 120 4.11 7.23 8.00
C SER A 120 5.44 7.99 8.02
N SER A 121 5.77 8.61 9.16
CA SER A 121 7.04 9.34 9.33
C SER A 121 8.25 8.43 9.12
N ALA A 122 8.18 7.18 9.56
CA ALA A 122 9.19 6.14 9.36
C ALA A 122 9.43 5.86 7.87
N GLN A 123 8.36 5.66 7.10
CA GLN A 123 8.44 5.40 5.66
C GLN A 123 8.97 6.62 4.89
N LYS A 124 8.58 7.84 5.26
CA LYS A 124 9.15 9.08 4.71
C LYS A 124 10.65 9.16 4.98
N ALA A 125 11.07 8.91 6.21
CA ALA A 125 12.48 8.93 6.58
C ALA A 125 13.29 7.88 5.79
N LEU A 126 12.78 6.66 5.65
CA LEU A 126 13.39 5.60 4.86
C LEU A 126 13.50 5.99 3.39
N PHE A 127 12.41 6.41 2.76
CA PHE A 127 12.38 6.76 1.34
C PHE A 127 13.47 7.77 0.95
N PHE A 128 13.64 8.84 1.72
CA PHE A 128 14.61 9.90 1.41
C PHE A 128 16.02 9.63 1.88
N ASN A 129 16.23 8.75 2.87
CA ASN A 129 17.54 8.55 3.46
C ASN A 129 18.19 7.19 3.12
N LEU A 130 17.41 6.14 2.78
CA LEU A 130 17.91 4.78 2.59
C LEU A 130 19.04 4.72 1.56
N ARG A 131 18.85 5.29 0.37
CA ARG A 131 19.87 5.29 -0.69
C ARG A 131 21.17 5.97 -0.26
N ARG A 132 21.05 7.10 0.45
CA ARG A 132 22.20 7.84 0.97
C ARG A 132 22.94 7.06 2.04
N LEU A 133 22.21 6.44 2.97
CA LEU A 133 22.80 5.62 4.02
C LEU A 133 23.46 4.38 3.43
N ARG A 134 22.81 3.70 2.51
CA ARG A 134 23.36 2.55 1.78
C ARG A 134 24.67 2.91 1.06
N ALA A 135 24.69 4.02 0.32
CA ALA A 135 25.90 4.48 -0.36
C ALA A 135 27.03 4.83 0.63
N ARG A 136 26.71 5.43 1.79
CA ARG A 136 27.70 5.75 2.83
C ARG A 136 28.28 4.49 3.47
N LEU A 137 27.44 3.48 3.72
CA LEU A 137 27.85 2.21 4.31
C LEU A 137 28.62 1.34 3.31
N ALA A 138 28.23 1.36 2.03
CA ALA A 138 28.93 0.64 0.97
C ALA A 138 30.35 1.18 0.69
N ASN A 139 30.64 2.43 1.05
CA ASN A 139 31.99 3.01 0.93
C ASN A 139 32.94 2.60 2.09
N GLY A 140 32.50 1.74 3.00
CA GLY A 140 33.33 1.08 4.01
C GLY A 140 34.24 0.02 3.41
N ALA A 141 35.23 -0.44 4.20
CA ALA A 141 36.30 -1.35 3.73
C ALA A 141 35.83 -2.77 3.39
N GLU A 142 34.63 -3.20 3.78
CA GLU A 142 34.08 -4.53 3.51
C GLU A 142 32.66 -4.45 2.95
N PRO A 143 32.28 -5.34 2.00
CA PRO A 143 30.90 -5.44 1.52
C PRO A 143 30.00 -5.94 2.64
N LEU A 144 29.10 -5.06 3.12
CA LEU A 144 28.15 -5.40 4.16
C LEU A 144 27.09 -6.38 3.63
N SER A 145 26.74 -7.37 4.46
CA SER A 145 25.57 -8.22 4.16
C SER A 145 24.27 -7.38 4.25
N ASN A 146 23.24 -7.76 3.52
CA ASN A 146 21.93 -7.07 3.59
C ASN A 146 21.39 -7.02 5.03
N ALA A 147 21.59 -8.07 5.83
CA ALA A 147 21.16 -8.11 7.22
C ALA A 147 21.87 -7.06 8.09
N THR A 148 23.18 -6.90 7.90
CA THR A 148 23.97 -5.88 8.62
C THR A 148 23.55 -4.47 8.19
N LEU A 149 23.34 -4.26 6.88
CA LEU A 149 22.84 -3.01 6.33
C LEU A 149 21.48 -2.63 6.93
N TYR A 150 20.54 -3.58 6.98
CA TYR A 150 19.20 -3.30 7.49
C TYR A 150 19.21 -2.95 8.98
N ARG A 151 20.04 -3.63 9.77
CA ARG A 151 20.22 -3.31 11.19
C ARG A 151 20.80 -1.90 11.39
N GLU A 152 21.86 -1.53 10.69
CA GLU A 152 22.47 -0.21 10.82
C GLU A 152 21.54 0.93 10.38
N VAL A 153 20.76 0.71 9.31
CA VAL A 153 19.75 1.68 8.85
C VAL A 153 18.60 1.76 9.87
N SER A 154 18.16 0.63 10.42
CA SER A 154 17.14 0.54 11.48
C SER A 154 17.54 1.37 12.70
N GLU A 155 18.77 1.17 13.19
CA GLU A 155 19.33 1.92 14.33
C GLU A 155 19.47 3.42 14.03
N ALA A 156 19.98 3.77 12.84
CA ALA A 156 20.18 5.17 12.44
C ALA A 156 18.89 5.98 12.28
N LEU A 157 17.80 5.35 11.89
CA LEU A 157 16.51 6.02 11.61
C LEU A 157 15.43 5.73 12.67
N GLY A 158 15.67 4.81 13.60
CA GLY A 158 14.70 4.42 14.63
C GLY A 158 13.48 3.72 14.06
N VAL A 159 13.67 2.84 13.05
CA VAL A 159 12.61 2.10 12.34
C VAL A 159 12.84 0.60 12.44
N SER A 160 11.85 -0.25 12.15
CA SER A 160 12.03 -1.69 12.18
C SER A 160 12.87 -2.19 10.99
N GLU A 161 13.64 -3.27 11.17
CA GLU A 161 14.41 -3.91 10.08
C GLU A 161 13.47 -4.42 8.97
N ALA A 162 12.26 -4.85 9.32
CA ALA A 162 11.24 -5.28 8.36
C ALA A 162 10.80 -4.13 7.44
N ASP A 163 10.62 -2.91 8.00
CA ASP A 163 10.30 -1.72 7.21
C ASP A 163 11.46 -1.33 6.29
N VAL A 164 12.71 -1.49 6.75
CA VAL A 164 13.90 -1.24 5.92
C VAL A 164 13.94 -2.22 4.75
N ALA A 165 13.76 -3.52 5.00
CA ALA A 165 13.76 -4.56 3.96
C ALA A 165 12.64 -4.33 2.92
N MET A 166 11.43 -4.01 3.40
CA MET A 166 10.30 -3.69 2.53
C MET A 166 10.58 -2.46 1.66
N MET A 167 11.14 -1.39 2.24
CA MET A 167 11.47 -0.18 1.50
C MET A 167 12.62 -0.41 0.51
N ASP A 168 13.64 -1.19 0.88
CA ASP A 168 14.74 -1.55 -0.03
C ASP A 168 14.25 -2.33 -1.24
N SER A 169 13.34 -3.29 -1.03
CA SER A 169 12.68 -4.02 -2.13
C SER A 169 11.92 -3.09 -3.07
N ARG A 170 11.17 -2.11 -2.54
CA ARG A 170 10.44 -1.12 -3.35
C ARG A 170 11.33 -0.16 -4.12
N LEU A 171 12.46 0.24 -3.54
CA LEU A 171 13.40 1.18 -4.16
C LEU A 171 14.41 0.49 -5.08
N SER A 172 14.43 -0.84 -5.16
CA SER A 172 15.39 -1.62 -5.96
C SER A 172 15.22 -1.42 -7.45
N ALA A 173 13.99 -1.25 -7.93
CA ALA A 173 13.69 -1.01 -9.34
C ALA A 173 12.54 0.01 -9.48
N PRO A 174 12.52 0.80 -10.58
CA PRO A 174 11.37 1.61 -10.95
C PRO A 174 10.24 0.73 -11.48
N ASP A 175 9.03 1.31 -11.56
CA ASP A 175 7.90 0.68 -12.23
C ASP A 175 8.27 0.33 -13.68
N SER A 176 7.93 -0.87 -14.12
CA SER A 176 8.19 -1.34 -15.47
C SER A 176 6.89 -1.52 -16.25
N SER A 177 6.91 -1.19 -17.56
CA SER A 177 5.76 -1.41 -18.42
C SER A 177 5.54 -2.91 -18.66
N LEU A 178 4.29 -3.38 -18.48
CA LEU A 178 3.89 -4.74 -18.82
C LEU A 178 3.84 -4.97 -20.34
N ASN A 179 3.65 -3.91 -21.11
CA ASN A 179 3.66 -3.94 -22.57
C ASN A 179 5.07 -3.89 -23.16
N MET A 180 6.12 -3.93 -22.32
CA MET A 180 7.48 -4.01 -22.83
C MET A 180 7.74 -5.38 -23.41
N PRO A 181 8.23 -5.46 -24.68
CA PRO A 181 8.61 -6.72 -25.29
C PRO A 181 9.78 -7.36 -24.52
N VAL A 182 9.77 -8.68 -24.41
CA VAL A 182 10.83 -9.44 -23.72
C VAL A 182 12.10 -9.58 -24.56
N ALA A 183 11.96 -9.56 -25.90
CA ALA A 183 13.05 -9.58 -26.84
C ALA A 183 12.91 -8.42 -27.86
N ASP A 184 14.02 -8.04 -28.50
CA ASP A 184 14.04 -6.95 -29.48
C ASP A 184 13.47 -7.33 -30.87
N ASP A 185 12.96 -8.54 -31.03
CA ASP A 185 12.39 -9.03 -32.30
C ASP A 185 10.98 -8.52 -32.52
N ALA A 186 10.67 -8.14 -33.74
CA ALA A 186 9.32 -7.75 -34.17
C ALA A 186 8.33 -8.90 -33.99
N GLY A 187 7.38 -8.74 -33.08
CA GLY A 187 6.40 -9.76 -32.68
C GLY A 187 6.76 -10.54 -31.42
N SER A 188 7.74 -10.08 -30.64
CA SER A 188 8.08 -10.71 -29.37
C SER A 188 6.95 -10.59 -28.35
N THR A 189 6.81 -11.63 -27.53
CA THR A 189 5.87 -11.74 -26.41
C THR A 189 6.08 -10.58 -25.44
N GLU A 190 5.00 -9.93 -25.00
CA GLU A 190 5.04 -8.88 -23.98
C GLU A 190 5.21 -9.49 -22.58
N ARG A 191 5.71 -8.68 -21.64
CA ARG A 191 5.80 -9.12 -20.23
C ARG A 191 4.46 -9.49 -19.64
N MET A 192 3.38 -8.88 -20.11
CA MET A 192 2.01 -9.15 -19.68
C MET A 192 1.59 -10.60 -19.95
N ASP A 193 2.08 -11.19 -21.05
CA ASP A 193 1.74 -12.56 -21.47
C ASP A 193 2.30 -13.63 -20.51
N PHE A 194 3.27 -13.27 -19.66
CA PHE A 194 3.83 -14.16 -18.64
C PHE A 194 3.11 -14.08 -17.28
N LEU A 195 2.10 -13.21 -17.16
CA LEU A 195 1.31 -13.14 -15.94
C LEU A 195 0.29 -14.27 -15.95
N VAL A 196 0.39 -15.14 -14.95
CA VAL A 196 -0.56 -16.23 -14.73
C VAL A 196 -1.69 -15.69 -13.85
N SER A 197 -2.95 -15.98 -14.22
CA SER A 197 -4.10 -15.70 -13.34
C SER A 197 -4.11 -16.67 -12.18
N ASP A 198 -4.47 -16.18 -10.99
CA ASP A 198 -4.72 -17.00 -9.80
C ASP A 198 -6.12 -17.64 -9.83
N ASP A 199 -6.94 -17.34 -10.85
CA ASP A 199 -8.26 -17.93 -11.00
C ASP A 199 -8.15 -19.43 -11.31
N PRO A 200 -8.98 -20.27 -10.68
CA PRO A 200 -8.97 -21.71 -10.97
C PRO A 200 -9.37 -21.99 -12.42
N LEU A 201 -8.80 -23.04 -12.99
CA LEU A 201 -9.08 -23.42 -14.37
C LEU A 201 -10.56 -23.81 -14.55
N PRO A 202 -11.13 -23.63 -15.75
CA PRO A 202 -12.55 -23.97 -16.00
C PRO A 202 -12.92 -25.42 -15.70
N ASP A 203 -12.01 -26.37 -15.90
CA ASP A 203 -12.18 -27.78 -15.57
C ASP A 203 -12.18 -28.02 -14.05
N GLU A 204 -11.36 -27.31 -13.27
CA GLU A 204 -11.38 -27.33 -11.81
C GLU A 204 -12.72 -26.78 -11.27
N ILE A 205 -13.17 -25.63 -11.80
CA ILE A 205 -14.46 -25.02 -11.40
C ILE A 205 -15.62 -25.97 -11.67
N VAL A 206 -15.64 -26.61 -12.85
CA VAL A 206 -16.70 -27.57 -13.22
C VAL A 206 -16.57 -28.84 -12.39
N GLY A 207 -15.34 -29.34 -12.18
CA GLY A 207 -15.05 -30.49 -11.33
C GLY A 207 -15.59 -30.29 -9.91
N ASP A 208 -15.26 -29.17 -9.30
CA ASP A 208 -15.73 -28.84 -7.95
C ASP A 208 -17.25 -28.73 -7.86
N LYS A 209 -17.90 -28.11 -8.84
CA LYS A 209 -19.38 -28.03 -8.89
C LYS A 209 -20.03 -29.41 -8.99
N ILE A 210 -19.49 -30.30 -9.83
CA ILE A 210 -19.99 -31.67 -9.99
C ILE A 210 -19.76 -32.45 -8.69
N ASP A 211 -18.60 -32.32 -8.07
CA ASP A 211 -18.27 -33.01 -6.82
C ASP A 211 -19.12 -32.55 -5.65
N VAL A 212 -19.34 -31.25 -5.52
CA VAL A 212 -20.23 -30.71 -4.48
C VAL A 212 -21.66 -31.23 -4.69
N ALA A 213 -22.15 -31.22 -5.91
CA ALA A 213 -23.48 -31.75 -6.23
C ALA A 213 -23.60 -33.26 -5.92
N ARG A 214 -22.58 -34.07 -6.27
CA ARG A 214 -22.53 -35.50 -5.97
C ARG A 214 -22.48 -35.78 -4.47
N ARG A 215 -21.59 -35.08 -3.74
CA ARG A 215 -21.47 -35.20 -2.28
C ARG A 215 -22.79 -34.84 -1.57
N SER A 216 -23.44 -33.78 -2.03
CA SER A 216 -24.76 -33.37 -1.51
C SER A 216 -25.84 -34.43 -1.76
N LEU A 217 -25.82 -35.07 -2.93
CA LEU A 217 -26.76 -36.16 -3.25
C LEU A 217 -26.50 -37.37 -2.35
N TRP A 218 -25.24 -37.82 -2.26
CA TRP A 218 -24.87 -38.96 -1.40
C TRP A 218 -25.22 -38.72 0.08
N LEU A 219 -24.93 -37.52 0.59
CA LEU A 219 -25.28 -37.16 1.95
C LEU A 219 -26.80 -37.21 2.15
N ARG A 220 -27.58 -36.64 1.23
CA ARG A 220 -29.05 -36.62 1.29
C ARG A 220 -29.61 -38.04 1.26
N GLU A 221 -29.07 -38.94 0.48
CA GLU A 221 -29.48 -40.35 0.44
C GLU A 221 -29.06 -41.07 1.71
N ALA A 222 -27.85 -40.85 2.23
CA ALA A 222 -27.39 -41.46 3.48
C ALA A 222 -28.25 -41.04 4.68
N LEU A 223 -28.68 -39.78 4.72
CA LEU A 223 -29.55 -39.26 5.77
C LEU A 223 -30.91 -39.95 5.84
N ARG A 224 -31.39 -40.56 4.72
CA ARG A 224 -32.63 -41.37 4.69
C ARG A 224 -32.48 -42.69 5.50
N ALA A 225 -31.26 -43.13 5.79
CA ALA A 225 -31.05 -44.31 6.64
C ALA A 225 -31.25 -44.05 8.15
N LEU A 226 -31.34 -42.79 8.54
CA LEU A 226 -31.58 -42.35 9.90
C LEU A 226 -33.06 -42.33 10.27
N ASN A 227 -33.37 -42.62 11.51
CA ASN A 227 -34.74 -42.40 12.05
C ASN A 227 -34.94 -40.88 12.35
N ALA A 228 -36.22 -40.46 12.54
CA ALA A 228 -36.57 -39.07 12.72
C ALA A 228 -35.82 -38.39 13.91
N ARG A 229 -35.53 -39.10 14.98
CA ARG A 229 -34.79 -38.56 16.13
C ARG A 229 -33.29 -38.43 15.84
N GLU A 230 -32.71 -39.40 15.19
CA GLU A 230 -31.30 -39.36 14.75
C GLU A 230 -31.07 -38.25 13.76
N LEU A 231 -31.97 -38.12 12.77
CA LEU A 231 -31.91 -37.09 11.73
C LEU A 231 -31.96 -35.69 12.36
N ARG A 232 -32.89 -35.42 13.23
CA ARG A 232 -33.02 -34.14 13.92
C ARG A 232 -31.78 -33.75 14.71
N ILE A 233 -31.17 -34.70 15.43
CA ILE A 233 -29.94 -34.44 16.18
C ILE A 233 -28.77 -34.13 15.24
N ILE A 234 -28.66 -34.80 14.10
CA ILE A 234 -27.59 -34.55 13.12
C ILE A 234 -27.80 -33.20 12.41
N GLU A 235 -29.05 -32.89 12.01
CA GLU A 235 -29.37 -31.60 11.38
C GLU A 235 -29.05 -30.43 12.29
N GLU A 236 -29.53 -30.44 13.52
CA GLU A 236 -29.35 -29.32 14.46
C GLU A 236 -27.92 -29.18 14.96
N ARG A 237 -27.11 -30.25 14.96
CA ARG A 237 -25.73 -30.21 15.46
C ARG A 237 -24.67 -30.08 14.40
N ARG A 238 -24.85 -30.69 13.23
CA ARG A 238 -23.80 -30.89 12.22
C ARG A 238 -24.10 -30.23 10.87
N LEU A 239 -25.36 -30.03 10.55
CA LEU A 239 -25.76 -29.45 9.29
C LEU A 239 -26.24 -27.99 9.43
N ASN A 240 -26.34 -27.49 10.65
CA ASN A 240 -26.68 -26.11 10.94
C ASN A 240 -25.39 -25.33 11.30
N ASP A 241 -25.22 -24.12 10.77
CA ASP A 241 -24.01 -23.29 10.95
C ASP A 241 -23.75 -22.95 12.43
N GLU A 242 -24.81 -22.79 13.24
CA GLU A 242 -24.76 -22.47 14.67
C GLU A 242 -24.85 -23.70 15.58
N GLY A 243 -24.50 -24.87 15.15
CA GLY A 243 -24.59 -26.18 15.80
C GLY A 243 -25.05 -26.21 17.25
N ALA A 244 -26.27 -26.73 17.53
CA ALA A 244 -26.85 -26.77 18.87
C ALA A 244 -26.00 -27.55 19.88
N THR A 245 -25.97 -27.13 21.16
CA THR A 245 -25.26 -27.85 22.22
C THR A 245 -25.98 -29.14 22.60
N LEU A 246 -25.22 -30.15 23.15
CA LEU A 246 -25.82 -31.40 23.64
C LEU A 246 -26.86 -31.17 24.74
N GLU A 247 -26.68 -30.12 25.53
CA GLU A 247 -27.57 -29.75 26.62
C GLU A 247 -28.90 -29.18 26.09
N ALA A 248 -28.81 -28.19 25.16
CA ALA A 248 -30.00 -27.59 24.54
C ALA A 248 -30.84 -28.63 23.81
N LEU A 249 -30.24 -29.59 23.12
CA LEU A 249 -30.94 -30.70 22.48
C LEU A 249 -31.52 -31.68 23.48
N GLY A 250 -30.81 -31.91 24.59
CA GLY A 250 -31.30 -32.74 25.70
C GLY A 250 -32.59 -32.19 26.27
N GLU A 251 -32.62 -30.90 26.54
CA GLU A 251 -33.83 -30.18 27.02
C GLU A 251 -34.97 -30.21 26.00
N THR A 252 -34.69 -29.93 24.72
CA THR A 252 -35.67 -29.94 23.65
C THR A 252 -36.30 -31.32 23.40
N LEU A 253 -35.49 -32.38 23.52
CA LEU A 253 -35.91 -33.77 23.27
C LEU A 253 -36.37 -34.53 24.55
N GLY A 254 -36.26 -33.89 25.74
CA GLY A 254 -36.63 -34.49 27.03
C GLY A 254 -35.74 -35.67 27.43
N ILE A 255 -34.40 -35.64 27.07
CA ILE A 255 -33.45 -36.70 27.34
C ILE A 255 -32.15 -36.11 27.90
N SER A 256 -31.34 -36.96 28.57
CA SER A 256 -30.05 -36.52 29.12
C SER A 256 -29.03 -36.20 28.02
N LYS A 257 -28.13 -35.26 28.29
CA LYS A 257 -26.97 -34.92 27.45
C LYS A 257 -26.19 -36.17 26.96
N GLU A 258 -25.94 -37.10 27.85
CA GLU A 258 -25.23 -38.33 27.50
C GLU A 258 -26.02 -39.21 26.53
N ARG A 259 -27.38 -39.20 26.66
CA ARG A 259 -28.23 -39.93 25.72
C ARG A 259 -28.23 -39.31 24.34
N VAL A 260 -28.21 -37.96 24.24
CA VAL A 260 -28.03 -37.25 22.95
C VAL A 260 -26.71 -37.67 22.31
N ARG A 261 -25.59 -37.70 23.06
CA ARG A 261 -24.29 -38.10 22.59
C ARG A 261 -24.27 -39.53 22.05
N GLN A 262 -24.95 -40.45 22.75
CA GLN A 262 -25.06 -41.83 22.31
C GLN A 262 -25.85 -42.00 21.02
N ILE A 263 -26.95 -41.25 20.87
CA ILE A 263 -27.76 -41.25 19.65
C ILE A 263 -26.96 -40.63 18.48
N GLU A 264 -26.27 -39.52 18.71
CA GLU A 264 -25.40 -38.91 17.71
C GLU A 264 -24.30 -39.90 17.23
N ALA A 265 -23.62 -40.54 18.13
CA ALA A 265 -22.58 -41.53 17.78
C ALA A 265 -23.13 -42.69 16.92
N ARG A 266 -24.31 -43.21 17.29
CA ARG A 266 -24.98 -44.27 16.49
C ARG A 266 -25.44 -43.76 15.12
N ALA A 267 -25.94 -42.54 15.06
CA ALA A 267 -26.36 -41.92 13.82
C ALA A 267 -25.16 -41.71 12.86
N MET A 268 -24.03 -41.23 13.39
CA MET A 268 -22.81 -41.10 12.62
C MET A 268 -22.26 -42.43 12.08
N GLU A 269 -22.34 -43.51 12.86
CA GLU A 269 -21.94 -44.83 12.40
C GLU A 269 -22.85 -45.36 11.28
N LYS A 270 -24.18 -45.15 11.40
CA LYS A 270 -25.14 -45.50 10.33
C LYS A 270 -24.87 -44.72 9.07
N LEU A 271 -24.61 -43.40 9.19
CA LEU A 271 -24.27 -42.54 8.04
C LEU A 271 -22.98 -43.00 7.35
N LYS A 272 -21.93 -43.35 8.13
CA LYS A 272 -20.69 -43.87 7.61
C LYS A 272 -20.93 -45.15 6.81
N VAL A 273 -21.67 -46.11 7.35
CA VAL A 273 -22.00 -47.35 6.65
C VAL A 273 -22.83 -47.10 5.37
N ALA A 274 -23.80 -46.18 5.42
CA ALA A 274 -24.61 -45.85 4.26
C ALA A 274 -23.79 -45.17 3.14
N LEU A 275 -22.88 -44.24 3.49
CA LEU A 275 -21.99 -43.58 2.56
C LEU A 275 -20.99 -44.56 1.88
N VAL A 276 -20.37 -45.43 2.67
CA VAL A 276 -19.44 -46.46 2.17
C VAL A 276 -20.16 -47.42 1.23
N LYS A 277 -21.41 -47.78 1.53
CA LYS A 277 -22.20 -48.67 0.67
C LYS A 277 -22.54 -48.03 -0.68
N GLN A 278 -22.75 -46.69 -0.69
CA GLN A 278 -23.02 -45.94 -1.93
C GLN A 278 -21.76 -45.67 -2.74
N ASN A 279 -20.65 -45.45 -2.08
CA ASN A 279 -19.37 -45.17 -2.74
C ASN A 279 -18.21 -45.87 -1.98
N PRO A 280 -17.80 -47.07 -2.41
CA PRO A 280 -16.70 -47.80 -1.79
C PRO A 280 -15.35 -47.08 -1.80
N GLU A 281 -15.14 -46.18 -2.80
CA GLU A 281 -13.91 -45.40 -2.95
C GLU A 281 -13.79 -44.25 -1.93
N PHE A 282 -14.89 -43.90 -1.24
CA PHE A 282 -14.89 -42.82 -0.25
C PHE A 282 -13.89 -43.02 0.90
N MET A 283 -13.58 -44.27 1.24
CA MET A 283 -12.59 -44.62 2.27
C MET A 283 -11.15 -44.51 1.77
N ALA A 284 -10.89 -44.60 0.48
CA ALA A 284 -9.56 -44.48 -0.11
C ALA A 284 -9.06 -43.03 -0.15
N THR A 285 -9.96 -42.06 -0.15
CA THR A 285 -9.64 -40.61 -0.21
C THR A 285 -9.58 -39.97 1.18
N ALA A 286 -10.04 -40.65 2.24
CA ALA A 286 -10.12 -40.16 3.61
C ALA A 286 -9.01 -40.72 4.55
N ALA A 287 -8.06 -41.44 4.01
CA ALA A 287 -6.84 -41.95 4.66
C ALA A 287 -5.64 -41.11 4.18
#